data_875147520eaac0bfb897e3c295d6c730
#
_entry.id   875147520eaac0bfb897e3c295d6c730
#
_cell.length_a   1.000
_cell.length_b   1.000
_cell.length_c   1.000
_cell.angle_alpha   90.00
_cell.angle_beta   90.00
_cell.angle_gamma   90.00
#
_symmetry.space_group_name_H-M   'P 1'
#
loop_
_entity.id
_entity.type
_entity.pdbx_description
1 polymer ?
#
loop_
_entity_poly.entity_id
_entity_poly.type
_entity_poly.pdbx_seq_one_letter_code
_entity_poly.pdbx_strand_id
1 'polypeptide(L)'
;MCLFLYQALNKKKIYHHLLLPVAVSIFLYTLILGFHSSFLSYLYLPLIMEILLMISLTFVLLSKRIIFKRFRSSQQPADKRILLRVSLDEFFFVNRLLLGVYTFHIFILFAYRLIPEEARMYVLEQFLFQKLGLVLGFLLILYEQIRVSWIKKNLRLEIWLPVLDEKKKVIGRIAHSVSGTLSKKYYHPIVRIAVIYRGMLYLIHRSKETFLLPDTIDYPFCGYILYQYGVKDTVQDLLEDFSEYKELNPQFQINYTFENEKVKHLVYLYTLRIKTEKVMEAISRLGGKLWTIKQIEENLKSGIFSEHFEQEFDYLQNTILLADSFYNTKELQP
;
A
#
# COMPACT_ATOMS: atom_id res chain seq x y z
N MET A 1 5.20 -19.49 9.71
CA MET A 1 4.32 -18.30 9.52
C MET A 1 4.38 -17.35 10.73
N CYS A 2 4.08 -17.78 11.95
CA CYS A 2 4.14 -16.90 13.16
C CYS A 2 5.52 -16.27 13.38
N LEU A 3 6.63 -16.98 13.22
CA LEU A 3 7.99 -16.44 13.37
C LEU A 3 8.38 -15.45 12.27
N PHE A 4 7.91 -15.64 11.06
CA PHE A 4 8.16 -14.73 9.92
C PHE A 4 7.31 -13.47 10.03
N LEU A 5 6.03 -13.61 10.41
CA LEU A 5 5.18 -12.49 10.82
C LEU A 5 5.78 -11.77 12.02
N TYR A 6 6.25 -12.47 13.05
CA TYR A 6 6.90 -11.89 14.23
C TYR A 6 8.15 -11.09 13.84
N GLN A 7 9.03 -11.60 12.99
CA GLN A 7 10.21 -10.87 12.51
C GLN A 7 9.88 -9.68 11.60
N ALA A 8 8.88 -9.81 10.73
CA ALA A 8 8.38 -8.70 9.92
C ALA A 8 7.63 -7.66 10.79
N LEU A 9 6.99 -8.11 11.86
CA LEU A 9 6.16 -7.35 12.77
C LEU A 9 6.97 -6.62 13.86
N ASN A 10 8.14 -7.15 14.24
CA ASN A 10 8.93 -6.62 15.35
C ASN A 10 9.53 -5.22 15.09
N LYS A 11 9.40 -4.70 13.90
CA LYS A 11 9.87 -3.34 13.55
C LYS A 11 8.85 -2.22 13.76
N LYS A 12 7.56 -2.47 14.04
CA LYS A 12 6.57 -1.39 14.31
C LYS A 12 5.33 -1.84 15.10
N LYS A 13 4.94 -1.03 16.09
CA LYS A 13 3.79 -1.19 17.02
C LYS A 13 2.40 -1.46 16.39
N ILE A 14 2.24 -1.25 15.09
CA ILE A 14 0.96 -1.34 14.39
C ILE A 14 0.46 -2.79 14.24
N TYR A 15 1.38 -3.73 14.19
CA TYR A 15 1.06 -5.14 13.91
C TYR A 15 0.58 -5.95 15.13
N HIS A 16 0.76 -5.44 16.34
CA HIS A 16 0.26 -6.10 17.55
C HIS A 16 -1.27 -6.27 17.53
N HIS A 17 -1.99 -5.34 16.90
CA HIS A 17 -3.44 -5.43 16.78
C HIS A 17 -3.93 -6.58 15.89
N LEU A 18 -3.11 -7.05 14.94
CA LEU A 18 -3.46 -8.19 14.06
C LEU A 18 -3.28 -9.54 14.76
N LEU A 19 -2.36 -9.62 15.73
CA LEU A 19 -2.14 -10.82 16.56
C LEU A 19 -3.12 -10.90 17.73
N LEU A 20 -3.71 -9.78 18.12
CA LEU A 20 -4.60 -9.69 19.28
C LEU A 20 -5.76 -10.70 19.22
N PRO A 21 -6.52 -10.85 18.12
CA PRO A 21 -7.63 -11.80 18.05
C PRO A 21 -7.18 -13.25 18.27
N VAL A 22 -6.03 -13.64 17.71
CA VAL A 22 -5.49 -15.00 17.87
C VAL A 22 -5.02 -15.20 19.33
N ALA A 23 -4.34 -14.21 19.91
CA ALA A 23 -3.93 -14.24 21.31
C ALA A 23 -5.13 -14.33 22.26
N VAL A 24 -6.19 -13.57 21.99
CA VAL A 24 -7.46 -13.63 22.74
C VAL A 24 -8.08 -15.01 22.63
N SER A 25 -8.10 -15.63 21.46
CA SER A 25 -8.65 -16.99 21.27
C SER A 25 -7.87 -18.03 22.08
N ILE A 26 -6.54 -17.96 22.06
CA ILE A 26 -5.67 -18.84 22.85
C ILE A 26 -5.90 -18.61 24.35
N PHE A 27 -5.98 -17.35 24.76
CA PHE A 27 -6.23 -17.01 26.17
C PHE A 27 -7.59 -17.51 26.66
N LEU A 28 -8.67 -17.30 25.89
CA LEU A 28 -10.00 -17.82 26.22
C LEU A 28 -10.02 -19.35 26.26
N TYR A 29 -9.32 -20.01 25.35
CA TYR A 29 -9.19 -21.46 25.36
C TYR A 29 -8.47 -21.97 26.60
N THR A 30 -7.37 -21.34 27.00
CA THR A 30 -6.64 -21.71 28.24
C THR A 30 -7.48 -21.48 29.50
N LEU A 31 -8.30 -20.43 29.52
CA LEU A 31 -9.26 -20.20 30.60
C LEU A 31 -10.30 -21.34 30.67
N ILE A 32 -10.89 -21.71 29.53
CA ILE A 32 -11.86 -22.82 29.45
C ILE A 32 -11.23 -24.10 29.96
N LEU A 33 -9.98 -24.39 29.57
CA LEU A 33 -9.24 -25.56 30.07
C LEU A 33 -8.98 -25.49 31.59
N GLY A 34 -8.67 -24.32 32.12
CA GLY A 34 -8.39 -24.10 33.55
C GLY A 34 -9.64 -24.24 34.43
N PHE A 35 -10.81 -23.86 33.90
CA PHE A 35 -12.10 -24.02 34.56
C PHE A 35 -12.81 -25.34 34.26
N HIS A 36 -12.14 -26.22 33.51
CA HIS A 36 -12.70 -27.49 33.10
C HIS A 36 -12.89 -28.43 34.28
N SER A 37 -14.04 -28.34 34.91
CA SER A 37 -14.57 -29.41 35.76
C SER A 37 -15.40 -30.33 34.87
N SER A 38 -15.20 -31.63 34.92
CA SER A 38 -15.97 -32.80 34.49
C SER A 38 -17.14 -32.69 33.48
N PHE A 39 -17.52 -31.51 33.02
CA PHE A 39 -18.70 -31.25 32.21
C PHE A 39 -18.48 -31.37 30.68
N LEU A 40 -17.23 -31.13 30.20
CA LEU A 40 -16.89 -31.22 28.79
C LEU A 40 -16.06 -32.46 28.52
N SER A 41 -16.55 -33.31 27.63
CA SER A 41 -15.81 -34.47 27.15
C SER A 41 -14.54 -34.02 26.42
N TYR A 42 -13.41 -34.66 26.67
CA TYR A 42 -12.14 -34.46 25.95
C TYR A 42 -12.27 -34.53 24.44
N LEU A 43 -13.31 -35.19 23.93
CA LEU A 43 -13.62 -35.27 22.51
C LEU A 43 -13.87 -33.90 21.88
N TYR A 44 -14.47 -32.97 22.60
CA TYR A 44 -14.88 -31.65 22.07
C TYR A 44 -13.89 -30.53 22.30
N LEU A 45 -12.81 -30.71 23.05
CA LEU A 45 -11.84 -29.67 23.33
C LEU A 45 -11.21 -29.05 22.07
N PRO A 46 -10.76 -29.83 21.07
CA PRO A 46 -10.24 -29.26 19.82
C PRO A 46 -11.29 -28.44 19.08
N LEU A 47 -12.55 -28.88 19.08
CA LEU A 47 -13.66 -28.18 18.44
C LEU A 47 -13.90 -26.81 19.08
N ILE A 48 -13.79 -26.69 20.41
CA ILE A 48 -13.91 -25.39 21.12
C ILE A 48 -12.83 -24.43 20.65
N MET A 49 -11.59 -24.89 20.55
CA MET A 49 -10.49 -24.07 20.02
C MET A 49 -10.76 -23.59 18.59
N GLU A 50 -11.28 -24.48 17.76
CA GLU A 50 -11.63 -24.18 16.38
C GLU A 50 -12.72 -23.11 16.29
N ILE A 51 -13.79 -23.23 17.09
CA ILE A 51 -14.89 -22.25 17.16
C ILE A 51 -14.37 -20.88 17.62
N LEU A 52 -13.55 -20.85 18.68
CA LEU A 52 -12.94 -19.61 19.18
C LEU A 52 -12.07 -18.94 18.10
N LEU A 53 -11.29 -19.73 17.38
CA LEU A 53 -10.49 -19.24 16.27
C LEU A 53 -11.37 -18.67 15.15
N MET A 54 -12.45 -19.34 14.78
CA MET A 54 -13.40 -18.84 13.78
C MET A 54 -14.05 -17.54 14.19
N ILE A 55 -14.46 -17.39 15.45
CA ILE A 55 -15.05 -16.15 15.97
C ILE A 55 -14.01 -15.02 15.84
N SER A 56 -12.76 -15.27 16.24
CA SER A 56 -11.71 -14.26 16.18
C SER A 56 -11.36 -13.85 14.73
N LEU A 57 -11.31 -14.82 13.81
CA LEU A 57 -11.05 -14.55 12.39
C LEU A 57 -12.20 -13.77 11.74
N THR A 58 -13.45 -14.08 12.11
CA THR A 58 -14.65 -13.35 11.67
C THR A 58 -14.57 -11.90 12.13
N PHE A 59 -14.21 -11.65 13.40
CA PHE A 59 -14.02 -10.31 13.93
C PHE A 59 -12.95 -9.52 13.16
N VAL A 60 -11.82 -10.16 12.84
CA VAL A 60 -10.76 -9.55 12.01
C VAL A 60 -11.28 -9.18 10.63
N LEU A 61 -12.06 -10.05 9.98
CA LEU A 61 -12.63 -9.76 8.66
C LEU A 61 -13.64 -8.61 8.68
N LEU A 62 -14.49 -8.55 9.71
CA LEU A 62 -15.43 -7.43 9.90
C LEU A 62 -14.69 -6.11 10.17
N SER A 63 -13.56 -6.18 10.85
CA SER A 63 -12.70 -5.02 11.15
C SER A 63 -11.86 -4.56 9.95
N LYS A 64 -11.92 -5.22 8.80
CA LYS A 64 -11.11 -4.92 7.61
C LYS A 64 -11.11 -3.43 7.26
N ARG A 65 -12.28 -2.79 7.20
CA ARG A 65 -12.42 -1.35 6.85
C ARG A 65 -11.71 -0.44 7.85
N ILE A 66 -11.81 -0.76 9.15
CA ILE A 66 -11.18 0.02 10.24
C ILE A 66 -9.67 -0.13 10.16
N ILE A 67 -9.18 -1.36 9.95
CA ILE A 67 -7.76 -1.66 9.82
C ILE A 67 -7.17 -0.87 8.65
N PHE A 68 -7.78 -0.94 7.45
CA PHE A 68 -7.31 -0.19 6.28
C PHE A 68 -7.34 1.33 6.50
N LYS A 69 -8.39 1.88 7.13
CA LYS A 69 -8.47 3.31 7.45
C LYS A 69 -7.32 3.74 8.38
N ARG A 70 -7.02 2.93 9.40
CA ARG A 70 -5.96 3.22 10.37
C ARG A 70 -4.56 3.13 9.76
N PHE A 71 -4.36 2.21 8.81
CA PHE A 71 -3.12 2.09 8.06
C PHE A 71 -2.94 3.20 7.01
N ARG A 72 -4.03 3.68 6.42
CA ARG A 72 -4.00 4.81 5.49
C ARG A 72 -3.55 6.11 6.17
N SER A 73 -3.83 6.29 7.46
CA SER A 73 -3.41 7.45 8.25
C SER A 73 -2.00 7.33 8.85
N SER A 74 -1.21 6.31 8.50
CA SER A 74 0.15 6.11 9.00
C SER A 74 1.15 6.91 8.18
N GLN A 75 1.97 7.73 8.86
CA GLN A 75 3.06 8.55 8.28
C GLN A 75 4.22 7.68 7.73
N GLN A 76 3.98 6.96 6.63
CA GLN A 76 5.01 6.13 6.00
C GLN A 76 5.24 6.55 4.54
N PRO A 77 6.49 6.43 4.02
CA PRO A 77 6.80 6.64 2.62
C PRO A 77 5.87 5.83 1.70
N ALA A 78 5.50 6.37 0.54
CA ALA A 78 4.55 5.79 -0.39
C ALA A 78 4.86 4.31 -0.72
N ASP A 79 6.14 3.99 -0.96
CA ASP A 79 6.57 2.62 -1.27
C ASP A 79 6.30 1.63 -0.14
N LYS A 80 6.48 2.07 1.13
CA LYS A 80 6.19 1.23 2.31
C LYS A 80 4.70 1.03 2.51
N ARG A 81 3.86 1.99 2.11
CA ARG A 81 2.39 1.89 2.17
C ARG A 81 1.85 0.86 1.19
N ILE A 82 2.37 0.85 -0.04
CA ILE A 82 2.00 -0.14 -1.05
C ILE A 82 2.33 -1.56 -0.55
N LEU A 83 3.55 -1.74 -0.05
CA LEU A 83 4.01 -3.03 0.49
C LEU A 83 3.14 -3.51 1.66
N LEU A 84 2.75 -2.59 2.52
CA LEU A 84 1.90 -2.86 3.67
C LEU A 84 0.48 -3.25 3.24
N ARG A 85 -0.08 -2.54 2.25
CA ARG A 85 -1.41 -2.85 1.70
C ARG A 85 -1.45 -4.24 1.09
N VAL A 86 -0.47 -4.60 0.28
CA VAL A 86 -0.34 -5.95 -0.30
C VAL A 86 -0.26 -7.01 0.80
N SER A 87 0.55 -6.75 1.85
CA SER A 87 0.66 -7.66 2.99
C SER A 87 -0.65 -7.82 3.76
N LEU A 88 -1.45 -6.75 3.88
CA LEU A 88 -2.77 -6.80 4.50
C LEU A 88 -3.79 -7.55 3.65
N ASP A 89 -3.79 -7.35 2.35
CA ASP A 89 -4.69 -8.08 1.44
C ASP A 89 -4.39 -9.58 1.47
N GLU A 90 -3.11 -9.98 1.51
CA GLU A 90 -2.69 -11.36 1.72
C GLU A 90 -3.16 -11.92 3.07
N PHE A 91 -3.00 -11.16 4.14
CA PHE A 91 -3.49 -11.53 5.46
C PHE A 91 -5.01 -11.78 5.47
N PHE A 92 -5.80 -10.91 4.84
CA PHE A 92 -7.25 -11.10 4.72
C PHE A 92 -7.64 -12.26 3.79
N PHE A 93 -6.81 -12.55 2.79
CA PHE A 93 -7.00 -13.74 1.95
C PHE A 93 -6.84 -15.02 2.76
N VAL A 94 -5.74 -15.15 3.52
CA VAL A 94 -5.47 -16.31 4.39
C VAL A 94 -6.57 -16.48 5.44
N ASN A 95 -7.04 -15.38 6.05
CA ASN A 95 -8.13 -15.42 7.00
C ASN A 95 -9.44 -15.96 6.39
N ARG A 96 -9.77 -15.57 5.16
CA ARG A 96 -10.95 -16.11 4.46
C ARG A 96 -10.81 -17.58 4.16
N LEU A 97 -9.61 -17.99 3.74
CA LEU A 97 -9.33 -19.39 3.44
C LEU A 97 -9.46 -20.26 4.69
N LEU A 98 -8.87 -19.83 5.80
CA LEU A 98 -9.01 -20.48 7.11
C LEU A 98 -10.47 -20.62 7.52
N LEU A 99 -11.23 -19.53 7.46
CA LEU A 99 -12.66 -19.54 7.78
C LEU A 99 -13.43 -20.55 6.90
N GLY A 100 -13.17 -20.57 5.60
CA GLY A 100 -13.83 -21.48 4.67
C GLY A 100 -13.54 -22.95 5.02
N VAL A 101 -12.27 -23.29 5.27
CA VAL A 101 -11.85 -24.66 5.61
C VAL A 101 -12.49 -25.12 6.93
N TYR A 102 -12.45 -24.30 7.97
CA TYR A 102 -13.01 -24.66 9.27
C TYR A 102 -14.55 -24.66 9.26
N THR A 103 -15.19 -23.77 8.51
CA THR A 103 -16.65 -23.84 8.29
C THR A 103 -17.04 -25.16 7.62
N PHE A 104 -16.30 -25.58 6.61
CA PHE A 104 -16.52 -26.87 5.96
C PHE A 104 -16.29 -28.06 6.92
N HIS A 105 -15.27 -28.00 7.77
CA HIS A 105 -15.02 -29.00 8.80
C HIS A 105 -16.20 -29.11 9.78
N ILE A 106 -16.68 -27.98 10.32
CA ILE A 106 -17.85 -27.97 11.21
C ILE A 106 -19.08 -28.55 10.52
N PHE A 107 -19.27 -28.28 9.21
CA PHE A 107 -20.36 -28.86 8.44
C PHE A 107 -20.23 -30.40 8.36
N ILE A 108 -19.02 -30.93 8.16
CA ILE A 108 -18.77 -32.40 8.20
C ILE A 108 -19.11 -32.96 9.57
N LEU A 109 -18.70 -32.32 10.66
CA LEU A 109 -19.00 -32.76 12.02
C LEU A 109 -20.50 -32.75 12.30
N PHE A 110 -21.20 -31.73 11.83
CA PHE A 110 -22.66 -31.67 11.92
C PHE A 110 -23.33 -32.78 11.15
N ALA A 111 -22.92 -33.01 9.89
CA ALA A 111 -23.44 -34.10 9.06
C ALA A 111 -23.19 -35.47 9.70
N TYR A 112 -22.02 -35.72 10.27
CA TYR A 112 -21.71 -36.95 10.98
C TYR A 112 -22.60 -37.15 12.21
N ARG A 113 -22.96 -36.08 12.92
CA ARG A 113 -23.89 -36.16 14.08
C ARG A 113 -25.34 -36.55 13.70
N LEU A 114 -25.73 -36.37 12.47
CA LEU A 114 -27.06 -36.84 11.98
C LEU A 114 -27.13 -38.36 11.79
N ILE A 115 -25.98 -39.05 11.78
CA ILE A 115 -25.93 -40.51 11.72
C ILE A 115 -26.42 -41.09 13.05
N PRO A 116 -27.31 -42.14 13.06
CA PRO A 116 -27.74 -42.78 14.30
C PRO A 116 -26.56 -43.32 15.11
N GLU A 117 -26.66 -43.26 16.43
CA GLU A 117 -25.55 -43.65 17.33
C GLU A 117 -25.05 -45.07 17.12
N GLU A 118 -25.97 -45.98 16.81
CA GLU A 118 -25.69 -47.38 16.53
C GLU A 118 -24.81 -47.64 15.29
N ALA A 119 -24.85 -46.69 14.34
CA ALA A 119 -24.07 -46.74 13.10
C ALA A 119 -22.75 -45.95 13.20
N ARG A 120 -22.47 -45.27 14.31
CA ARG A 120 -21.25 -44.45 14.46
C ARG A 120 -20.05 -45.31 14.82
N MET A 121 -18.98 -45.15 14.07
CA MET A 121 -17.70 -45.79 14.36
C MET A 121 -16.86 -44.93 15.31
N TYR A 122 -16.53 -45.43 16.49
CA TYR A 122 -15.74 -44.72 17.51
C TYR A 122 -14.40 -44.16 16.98
N VAL A 123 -13.68 -44.93 16.17
CA VAL A 123 -12.39 -44.50 15.57
C VAL A 123 -12.57 -43.34 14.63
N LEU A 124 -13.65 -43.36 13.81
CA LEU A 124 -13.96 -42.27 12.88
C LEU A 124 -14.39 -41.00 13.64
N GLU A 125 -15.18 -41.16 14.70
CA GLU A 125 -15.59 -40.05 15.55
C GLU A 125 -14.39 -39.38 16.22
N GLN A 126 -13.46 -40.13 16.79
CA GLN A 126 -12.23 -39.62 17.32
C GLN A 126 -11.39 -38.88 16.26
N PHE A 127 -11.27 -39.46 15.08
CA PHE A 127 -10.53 -38.81 13.99
C PHE A 127 -11.15 -37.48 13.60
N LEU A 128 -12.47 -37.45 13.36
CA LEU A 128 -13.18 -36.25 12.93
C LEU A 128 -13.12 -35.13 13.97
N PHE A 129 -13.41 -35.43 15.24
CA PHE A 129 -13.51 -34.39 16.28
C PHE A 129 -12.17 -33.97 16.89
N GLN A 130 -11.16 -34.83 16.92
CA GLN A 130 -9.89 -34.56 17.59
C GLN A 130 -8.74 -34.29 16.62
N LYS A 131 -8.67 -34.98 15.48
CA LYS A 131 -7.48 -34.98 14.62
C LYS A 131 -7.70 -34.22 13.33
N LEU A 132 -8.89 -34.28 12.72
CA LEU A 132 -9.11 -33.70 11.39
C LEU A 132 -8.89 -32.19 11.36
N GLY A 133 -9.37 -31.45 12.36
CA GLY A 133 -9.14 -30.00 12.45
C GLY A 133 -7.65 -29.62 12.49
N LEU A 134 -6.85 -30.38 13.23
CA LEU A 134 -5.38 -30.19 13.29
C LEU A 134 -4.72 -30.52 11.94
N VAL A 135 -5.13 -31.61 11.30
CA VAL A 135 -4.63 -32.01 9.98
C VAL A 135 -4.96 -30.94 8.93
N LEU A 136 -6.19 -30.44 8.91
CA LEU A 136 -6.59 -29.35 8.02
C LEU A 136 -5.78 -28.07 8.25
N GLY A 137 -5.58 -27.69 9.52
CA GLY A 137 -4.74 -26.57 9.87
C GLY A 137 -3.29 -26.73 9.39
N PHE A 138 -2.71 -27.92 9.57
CA PHE A 138 -1.35 -28.20 9.08
C PHE A 138 -1.26 -28.17 7.55
N LEU A 139 -2.20 -28.79 6.86
CA LEU A 139 -2.26 -28.78 5.39
C LEU A 139 -2.40 -27.36 4.84
N LEU A 140 -3.16 -26.52 5.52
CA LEU A 140 -3.33 -25.12 5.13
C LEU A 140 -2.05 -24.29 5.35
N ILE A 141 -1.31 -24.53 6.43
CA ILE A 141 0.00 -23.92 6.65
C ILE A 141 0.98 -24.36 5.55
N LEU A 142 1.00 -25.64 5.22
CA LEU A 142 1.84 -26.18 4.16
C LEU A 142 1.49 -25.57 2.79
N TYR A 143 0.21 -25.51 2.47
CA TYR A 143 -0.28 -24.86 1.25
C TYR A 143 0.19 -23.40 1.17
N GLU A 144 0.02 -22.62 2.24
CA GLU A 144 0.47 -21.22 2.27
C GLU A 144 1.98 -21.08 2.13
N GLN A 145 2.75 -21.96 2.73
CA GLN A 145 4.21 -21.95 2.56
C GLN A 145 4.63 -22.22 1.10
N ILE A 146 4.01 -23.20 0.47
CA ILE A 146 4.25 -23.52 -0.95
C ILE A 146 3.81 -22.32 -1.81
N ARG A 147 2.61 -21.79 -1.60
CA ARG A 147 2.06 -20.64 -2.35
C ARG A 147 2.96 -19.41 -2.23
N VAL A 148 3.34 -19.04 -1.01
CA VAL A 148 4.22 -17.87 -0.77
C VAL A 148 5.60 -18.08 -1.37
N SER A 149 6.15 -19.30 -1.29
CA SER A 149 7.45 -19.63 -1.91
C SER A 149 7.38 -19.54 -3.43
N TRP A 150 6.30 -20.02 -4.04
CA TRP A 150 6.07 -19.92 -5.48
C TRP A 150 5.87 -18.47 -5.93
N ILE A 151 5.08 -17.68 -5.18
CA ILE A 151 4.90 -16.24 -5.43
C ILE A 151 6.24 -15.49 -5.30
N LYS A 152 7.05 -15.79 -4.26
CA LYS A 152 8.38 -15.17 -4.10
C LYS A 152 9.33 -15.51 -5.24
N LYS A 153 9.24 -16.70 -5.77
CA LYS A 153 10.09 -17.16 -6.87
C LYS A 153 9.69 -16.51 -8.21
N ASN A 154 8.38 -16.33 -8.45
CA ASN A 154 7.86 -15.91 -9.75
C ASN A 154 7.38 -14.44 -9.78
N LEU A 155 7.00 -13.89 -8.63
CA LEU A 155 6.46 -12.54 -8.48
C LEU A 155 7.10 -11.94 -7.22
N ARG A 156 8.24 -11.29 -7.34
CA ARG A 156 8.60 -10.29 -6.34
C ARG A 156 7.42 -9.36 -6.18
N LEU A 157 7.28 -8.67 -5.03
CA LEU A 157 6.24 -7.66 -4.80
C LEU A 157 6.24 -6.66 -5.95
N GLU A 158 5.52 -6.99 -7.02
CA GLU A 158 5.52 -6.24 -8.26
C GLU A 158 4.54 -5.08 -8.16
N ILE A 159 5.04 -3.92 -8.51
CA ILE A 159 4.20 -2.74 -8.75
C ILE A 159 3.67 -2.86 -10.19
N TRP A 160 2.35 -2.92 -10.33
CA TRP A 160 1.72 -3.01 -11.63
C TRP A 160 1.44 -1.61 -12.18
N LEU A 161 2.07 -1.29 -13.31
CA LEU A 161 1.84 -0.05 -14.04
C LEU A 161 0.83 -0.28 -15.16
N PRO A 162 -0.15 0.62 -15.35
CA PRO A 162 -1.02 0.58 -16.51
C PRO A 162 -0.23 0.92 -17.78
N VAL A 163 -0.56 0.26 -18.85
CA VAL A 163 -0.07 0.57 -20.21
C VAL A 163 -1.18 1.28 -20.94
N LEU A 164 -0.88 2.45 -21.51
CA LEU A 164 -1.81 3.26 -22.26
C LEU A 164 -1.63 3.06 -23.77
N ASP A 165 -2.71 3.28 -24.52
CA ASP A 165 -2.66 3.48 -25.97
C ASP A 165 -2.45 4.96 -26.32
N GLU A 166 -2.33 5.25 -27.62
CA GLU A 166 -2.20 6.63 -28.12
C GLU A 166 -3.44 7.51 -27.82
N LYS A 167 -4.59 6.89 -27.53
CA LYS A 167 -5.82 7.56 -27.09
C LYS A 167 -5.90 7.75 -25.57
N LYS A 168 -4.79 7.50 -24.86
CA LYS A 168 -4.67 7.59 -23.39
C LYS A 168 -5.58 6.61 -22.62
N LYS A 169 -6.05 5.53 -23.26
CA LYS A 169 -6.85 4.48 -22.62
C LYS A 169 -5.96 3.36 -22.12
N VAL A 170 -6.31 2.80 -20.97
CA VAL A 170 -5.62 1.64 -20.41
C VAL A 170 -5.94 0.41 -21.25
N ILE A 171 -4.91 -0.18 -21.87
CA ILE A 171 -5.00 -1.39 -22.69
C ILE A 171 -4.43 -2.62 -22.03
N GLY A 172 -3.72 -2.45 -20.90
CA GLY A 172 -3.12 -3.55 -20.16
C GLY A 172 -2.37 -3.07 -18.94
N ARG A 173 -1.61 -3.98 -18.37
CA ARG A 173 -0.70 -3.69 -17.24
C ARG A 173 0.61 -4.42 -17.45
N ILE A 174 1.68 -3.86 -16.91
CA ILE A 174 3.01 -4.47 -16.90
C ILE A 174 3.63 -4.30 -15.50
N ALA A 175 4.44 -5.26 -15.10
CA ALA A 175 5.23 -5.16 -13.88
C ALA A 175 6.28 -4.04 -14.05
N HIS A 176 6.45 -3.19 -13.03
CA HIS A 176 7.41 -2.09 -13.07
C HIS A 176 8.84 -2.61 -13.31
N SER A 177 9.22 -3.70 -12.64
CA SER A 177 10.54 -4.34 -12.81
C SER A 177 10.84 -4.77 -14.25
N VAL A 178 9.79 -5.10 -15.00
CA VAL A 178 9.89 -5.57 -16.40
C VAL A 178 9.83 -4.40 -17.37
N SER A 179 9.04 -3.37 -17.07
CA SER A 179 8.82 -2.21 -17.96
C SER A 179 10.13 -1.51 -18.33
N GLY A 180 11.05 -1.35 -17.36
CA GLY A 180 12.33 -0.68 -17.57
C GLY A 180 13.40 -1.55 -18.25
N THR A 181 13.20 -2.87 -18.35
CA THR A 181 14.19 -3.80 -18.91
C THR A 181 13.93 -4.16 -20.37
N LEU A 182 12.73 -3.89 -20.87
CA LEU A 182 12.38 -4.21 -22.25
C LEU A 182 12.81 -3.10 -23.20
N SER A 183 13.20 -3.47 -24.39
CA SER A 183 13.56 -2.54 -25.48
C SER A 183 12.36 -1.73 -25.97
N LYS A 184 11.14 -2.19 -25.71
CA LYS A 184 9.89 -1.49 -26.08
C LYS A 184 9.53 -0.50 -24.98
N LYS A 185 9.38 0.76 -25.31
CA LYS A 185 8.83 1.78 -24.42
C LYS A 185 7.35 1.56 -24.19
N TYR A 186 6.94 1.53 -22.92
CA TYR A 186 5.53 1.47 -22.55
C TYR A 186 5.07 2.86 -22.12
N TYR A 187 3.84 3.21 -22.50
CA TYR A 187 3.23 4.49 -22.16
C TYR A 187 2.56 4.41 -20.79
N HIS A 188 3.16 5.07 -19.78
CA HIS A 188 2.70 5.05 -18.40
C HIS A 188 2.22 6.42 -17.93
N PRO A 189 1.12 6.50 -17.17
CA PRO A 189 0.69 7.75 -16.56
C PRO A 189 1.46 8.02 -15.26
N ILE A 190 1.85 9.27 -15.06
CA ILE A 190 2.51 9.78 -13.87
C ILE A 190 1.87 11.07 -13.38
N VAL A 191 1.95 11.32 -12.07
CA VAL A 191 1.58 12.58 -11.44
C VAL A 191 2.86 13.28 -11.00
N ARG A 192 2.93 14.59 -11.23
CA ARG A 192 4.01 15.46 -10.80
C ARG A 192 3.41 16.71 -10.15
N ILE A 193 3.91 17.12 -8.99
CA ILE A 193 3.39 18.28 -8.24
C ILE A 193 4.54 19.24 -7.95
N ALA A 194 4.50 20.39 -8.62
CA ALA A 194 5.43 21.49 -8.39
C ALA A 194 5.02 22.26 -7.12
N VAL A 195 5.91 22.35 -6.14
CA VAL A 195 5.71 23.10 -4.90
C VAL A 195 6.24 24.51 -5.05
N ILE A 196 5.36 25.49 -4.84
CA ILE A 196 5.66 26.92 -4.99
C ILE A 196 5.52 27.60 -3.63
N TYR A 197 6.56 28.31 -3.21
CA TYR A 197 6.55 29.13 -2.01
C TYR A 197 7.22 30.49 -2.27
N ARG A 198 6.48 31.58 -2.08
CA ARG A 198 6.94 32.95 -2.30
C ARG A 198 7.60 33.18 -3.68
N GLY A 199 7.03 32.60 -4.73
CA GLY A 199 7.54 32.70 -6.10
C GLY A 199 8.78 31.85 -6.41
N MET A 200 9.22 31.00 -5.48
CA MET A 200 10.32 30.05 -5.65
C MET A 200 9.79 28.63 -5.78
N LEU A 201 10.51 27.77 -6.50
CA LEU A 201 10.22 26.34 -6.61
C LEU A 201 11.01 25.55 -5.56
N TYR A 202 10.32 24.68 -4.82
CA TYR A 202 10.98 23.75 -3.92
C TYR A 202 11.32 22.45 -4.67
N LEU A 203 12.61 22.16 -4.76
CA LEU A 203 13.14 20.98 -5.46
C LEU A 203 13.98 20.13 -4.51
N ILE A 204 13.97 18.82 -4.74
CA ILE A 204 14.76 17.84 -4.00
C ILE A 204 15.72 17.10 -4.94
N HIS A 205 16.84 16.64 -4.40
CA HIS A 205 17.69 15.68 -5.09
C HIS A 205 17.10 14.29 -4.88
N ARG A 206 16.69 13.65 -5.94
CA ARG A 206 16.09 12.30 -5.90
C ARG A 206 17.16 11.25 -5.69
N SER A 207 16.89 10.32 -4.78
CA SER A 207 17.80 9.20 -4.53
C SER A 207 17.95 8.31 -5.77
N LYS A 208 19.13 7.69 -5.94
CA LYS A 208 19.39 6.65 -6.95
C LYS A 208 18.46 5.45 -6.86
N GLU A 209 17.86 5.22 -5.69
CA GLU A 209 16.94 4.13 -5.43
C GLU A 209 15.48 4.47 -5.77
N THR A 210 15.18 5.69 -6.22
CA THR A 210 13.80 6.05 -6.59
C THR A 210 13.43 5.41 -7.93
N PHE A 211 12.18 4.93 -8.01
CA PHE A 211 11.68 4.28 -9.22
C PHE A 211 11.51 5.24 -10.40
N LEU A 212 11.30 6.51 -10.14
CA LEU A 212 11.03 7.51 -11.16
C LEU A 212 12.07 8.61 -11.07
N LEU A 213 12.75 8.91 -12.18
CA LEU A 213 13.75 9.98 -12.33
C LEU A 213 14.85 9.93 -11.24
N PRO A 214 15.62 8.82 -11.13
CA PRO A 214 16.66 8.71 -10.12
C PRO A 214 17.81 9.69 -10.38
N ASP A 215 18.50 10.08 -9.29
CA ASP A 215 19.74 10.87 -9.32
C ASP A 215 19.62 12.25 -10.03
N THR A 216 18.45 12.88 -9.97
CA THR A 216 18.18 14.20 -10.56
C THR A 216 17.56 15.15 -9.55
N ILE A 217 17.69 16.46 -9.78
CA ILE A 217 16.93 17.47 -9.04
C ILE A 217 15.57 17.62 -9.70
N ASP A 218 14.51 17.46 -8.88
CA ASP A 218 13.15 17.44 -9.37
C ASP A 218 12.13 17.80 -8.28
N TYR A 219 10.83 17.82 -8.62
CA TYR A 219 9.77 18.05 -7.64
C TYR A 219 9.75 16.98 -6.55
N PRO A 220 9.39 17.35 -5.32
CA PRO A 220 9.34 16.40 -4.21
C PRO A 220 8.25 15.34 -4.38
N PHE A 221 7.16 15.69 -5.02
CA PHE A 221 5.99 14.82 -5.21
C PHE A 221 5.87 14.40 -6.67
N CYS A 222 6.33 13.20 -6.94
CA CYS A 222 6.25 12.59 -8.26
C CYS A 222 6.06 11.08 -8.12
N GLY A 223 5.13 10.51 -8.87
CA GLY A 223 4.84 9.08 -8.79
C GLY A 223 4.06 8.54 -9.98
N TYR A 224 4.20 7.23 -10.22
CA TYR A 224 3.37 6.52 -11.18
C TYR A 224 1.92 6.40 -10.68
N ILE A 225 0.97 6.57 -11.60
CA ILE A 225 -0.41 6.15 -11.35
C ILE A 225 -0.42 4.63 -11.47
N LEU A 226 -0.72 3.94 -10.37
CA LEU A 226 -0.74 2.49 -10.34
C LEU A 226 -1.95 1.92 -11.06
N TYR A 227 -1.84 0.67 -11.51
CA TYR A 227 -2.98 -0.02 -12.14
C TYR A 227 -4.18 -0.06 -11.19
N GLN A 228 -5.36 0.34 -11.67
CA GLN A 228 -6.62 0.51 -10.93
C GLN A 228 -6.67 1.73 -9.99
N TYR A 229 -5.67 2.61 -10.01
CA TYR A 229 -5.70 3.89 -9.30
C TYR A 229 -6.07 5.01 -10.25
N GLY A 230 -6.77 6.02 -9.73
CA GLY A 230 -7.04 7.26 -10.45
C GLY A 230 -5.96 8.32 -10.20
N VAL A 231 -5.98 9.36 -11.03
CA VAL A 231 -5.10 10.54 -10.86
C VAL A 231 -5.30 11.16 -9.48
N LYS A 232 -6.56 11.34 -9.04
CA LYS A 232 -6.89 11.93 -7.74
C LYS A 232 -6.39 11.09 -6.55
N ASP A 233 -6.52 9.77 -6.65
CA ASP A 233 -6.04 8.86 -5.62
C ASP A 233 -4.52 8.97 -5.47
N THR A 234 -3.79 9.04 -6.60
CA THR A 234 -2.34 9.19 -6.62
C THR A 234 -1.89 10.54 -6.06
N VAL A 235 -2.59 11.64 -6.40
CA VAL A 235 -2.32 12.96 -5.82
C VAL A 235 -2.50 12.94 -4.30
N GLN A 236 -3.56 12.32 -3.81
CA GLN A 236 -3.80 12.17 -2.37
C GLN A 236 -2.73 11.31 -1.69
N ASP A 237 -2.35 10.19 -2.31
CA ASP A 237 -1.32 9.29 -1.78
C ASP A 237 0.05 9.99 -1.70
N LEU A 238 0.40 10.81 -2.70
CA LEU A 238 1.66 11.59 -2.70
C LEU A 238 1.71 12.63 -1.58
N LEU A 239 0.57 13.20 -1.20
CA LEU A 239 0.46 14.24 -0.16
C LEU A 239 0.00 13.68 1.19
N GLU A 240 -0.14 12.37 1.34
CA GLU A 240 -0.74 11.75 2.54
C GLU A 240 0.04 12.07 3.82
N ASP A 241 1.38 12.14 3.75
CA ASP A 241 2.22 12.48 4.90
C ASP A 241 1.99 13.90 5.43
N PHE A 242 1.37 14.75 4.62
CA PHE A 242 1.04 16.13 4.90
C PHE A 242 -0.48 16.37 5.05
N SER A 243 -1.28 15.31 5.15
CA SER A 243 -2.75 15.36 5.20
C SER A 243 -3.31 16.11 6.42
N GLU A 244 -2.49 16.35 7.45
CA GLU A 244 -2.85 17.20 8.60
C GLU A 244 -3.01 18.68 8.23
N TYR A 245 -2.36 19.12 7.14
CA TYR A 245 -2.41 20.50 6.66
C TYR A 245 -3.56 20.68 5.65
N LYS A 246 -4.73 21.11 6.14
CA LYS A 246 -5.95 21.27 5.32
C LYS A 246 -5.81 22.28 4.18
N GLU A 247 -4.80 23.13 4.22
CA GLU A 247 -4.52 24.17 3.21
C GLU A 247 -3.84 23.60 1.93
N LEU A 248 -3.39 22.34 1.96
CA LEU A 248 -2.78 21.70 0.80
C LEU A 248 -3.84 21.39 -0.26
N ASN A 249 -3.92 22.25 -1.26
CA ASN A 249 -4.86 22.11 -2.36
C ASN A 249 -4.10 22.12 -3.71
N PRO A 250 -3.66 20.94 -4.19
CA PRO A 250 -2.97 20.85 -5.46
C PRO A 250 -3.91 21.20 -6.61
N GLN A 251 -3.47 22.12 -7.48
CA GLN A 251 -4.22 22.59 -8.63
C GLN A 251 -3.72 21.91 -9.89
N PHE A 252 -4.61 21.24 -10.62
CA PHE A 252 -4.28 20.70 -11.92
C PHE A 252 -3.94 21.82 -12.90
N GLN A 253 -2.84 21.65 -13.65
CA GLN A 253 -2.41 22.62 -14.63
C GLN A 253 -2.61 22.09 -16.06
N ILE A 254 -1.92 20.99 -16.40
CA ILE A 254 -1.91 20.47 -17.77
C ILE A 254 -1.63 18.95 -17.73
N ASN A 255 -2.06 18.25 -18.77
CA ASN A 255 -1.53 16.93 -19.08
C ASN A 255 -0.85 16.96 -20.45
N TYR A 256 0.30 16.32 -20.54
CA TYR A 256 1.07 16.23 -21.76
C TYR A 256 1.75 14.86 -21.88
N THR A 257 2.20 14.53 -23.07
CA THR A 257 3.01 13.34 -23.32
C THR A 257 4.47 13.72 -23.32
N PHE A 258 5.23 13.09 -22.46
CA PHE A 258 6.68 13.15 -22.47
C PHE A 258 7.23 11.86 -23.09
N GLU A 259 8.18 11.99 -24.00
CA GLU A 259 8.86 10.84 -24.59
C GLU A 259 10.33 11.20 -24.84
N ASN A 260 11.21 10.31 -24.37
CA ASN A 260 12.65 10.34 -24.66
C ASN A 260 13.10 8.95 -25.12
N GLU A 261 14.41 8.71 -25.20
CA GLU A 261 14.95 7.42 -25.62
C GLU A 261 14.55 6.25 -24.70
N LYS A 262 14.31 6.51 -23.41
CA LYS A 262 14.11 5.47 -22.37
C LYS A 262 12.66 5.29 -21.97
N VAL A 263 11.88 6.36 -21.93
CA VAL A 263 10.53 6.34 -21.34
C VAL A 263 9.51 7.10 -22.20
N LYS A 264 8.23 6.69 -22.06
CA LYS A 264 7.08 7.41 -22.56
C LYS A 264 6.08 7.58 -21.43
N HIS A 265 5.79 8.84 -21.06
CA HIS A 265 4.90 9.15 -19.94
C HIS A 265 3.74 10.05 -20.34
N LEU A 266 2.53 9.74 -19.83
CA LEU A 266 1.43 10.70 -19.76
C LEU A 266 1.56 11.43 -18.43
N VAL A 267 2.01 12.66 -18.48
CA VAL A 267 2.26 13.48 -17.29
C VAL A 267 1.00 14.25 -16.93
N TYR A 268 0.60 14.20 -15.66
CA TYR A 268 -0.39 15.08 -15.05
C TYR A 268 0.34 16.04 -14.13
N LEU A 269 0.53 17.28 -14.58
CA LEU A 269 1.23 18.33 -13.82
C LEU A 269 0.24 19.06 -12.93
N TYR A 270 0.59 19.15 -11.66
CA TYR A 270 -0.10 19.93 -10.63
C TYR A 270 0.85 20.98 -10.04
N THR A 271 0.29 22.05 -9.52
CA THR A 271 1.01 23.01 -8.67
C THR A 271 0.41 23.00 -7.26
N LEU A 272 1.27 23.14 -6.28
CA LEU A 272 0.92 23.26 -4.86
C LEU A 272 1.54 24.55 -4.30
N ARG A 273 0.68 25.55 -4.10
CA ARG A 273 1.11 26.82 -3.49
C ARG A 273 1.05 26.73 -1.99
N ILE A 274 2.19 26.93 -1.35
CA ILE A 274 2.33 26.97 0.11
C ILE A 274 2.21 28.42 0.57
N LYS A 275 1.29 28.66 1.53
CA LYS A 275 1.04 30.00 2.08
C LYS A 275 1.75 30.22 3.40
N THR A 276 1.85 29.18 4.22
CA THR A 276 2.35 29.28 5.59
C THR A 276 3.77 28.71 5.70
N GLU A 277 4.59 29.37 6.52
CA GLU A 277 5.95 28.93 6.81
C GLU A 277 5.99 27.57 7.50
N LYS A 278 5.05 27.31 8.41
CA LYS A 278 4.91 26.04 9.10
C LYS A 278 4.79 24.84 8.16
N VAL A 279 4.01 24.98 7.09
CA VAL A 279 3.85 23.91 6.08
C VAL A 279 5.12 23.78 5.24
N MET A 280 5.75 24.90 4.91
CA MET A 280 7.01 24.88 4.16
C MET A 280 8.13 24.21 4.96
N GLU A 281 8.22 24.47 6.27
CA GLU A 281 9.16 23.78 7.17
C GLU A 281 8.90 22.26 7.21
N ALA A 282 7.65 21.85 7.27
CA ALA A 282 7.30 20.42 7.21
C ALA A 282 7.76 19.77 5.91
N ILE A 283 7.52 20.42 4.77
CA ILE A 283 7.95 19.94 3.45
C ILE A 283 9.47 19.96 3.32
N SER A 284 10.17 20.95 3.92
CA SER A 284 11.62 21.06 3.86
C SER A 284 12.36 19.88 4.50
N ARG A 285 11.70 19.11 5.38
CA ARG A 285 12.22 17.85 5.95
C ARG A 285 12.46 16.77 4.92
N LEU A 286 11.94 16.92 3.70
CA LEU A 286 12.25 16.04 2.57
C LEU A 286 13.67 16.21 2.04
N GLY A 287 14.44 17.20 2.54
CA GLY A 287 15.87 17.38 2.20
C GLY A 287 16.13 18.15 0.92
N GLY A 288 15.18 18.99 0.47
CA GLY A 288 15.33 19.86 -0.68
C GLY A 288 15.71 21.30 -0.32
N LYS A 289 15.69 22.16 -1.33
CA LYS A 289 15.86 23.61 -1.16
C LYS A 289 14.94 24.39 -2.09
N LEU A 290 14.70 25.65 -1.75
CA LEU A 290 14.03 26.62 -2.60
C LEU A 290 14.98 27.14 -3.67
N TRP A 291 14.49 27.16 -4.89
CA TRP A 291 15.21 27.67 -6.06
C TRP A 291 14.49 28.89 -6.61
N THR A 292 15.24 29.99 -6.83
CA THR A 292 14.72 31.11 -7.57
C THR A 292 14.70 30.84 -9.07
N ILE A 293 13.88 31.57 -9.81
CA ILE A 293 13.81 31.47 -11.27
C ILE A 293 15.20 31.63 -11.89
N LYS A 294 15.94 32.64 -11.47
CA LYS A 294 17.29 32.93 -11.95
C LYS A 294 18.26 31.77 -11.72
N GLN A 295 18.24 31.18 -10.51
CA GLN A 295 19.10 30.01 -10.22
C GLN A 295 18.76 28.79 -11.10
N ILE A 296 17.49 28.62 -11.42
CA ILE A 296 17.06 27.51 -12.33
C ILE A 296 17.57 27.80 -13.74
N GLU A 297 17.34 29.02 -14.27
CA GLU A 297 17.79 29.44 -15.61
C GLU A 297 19.29 29.25 -15.80
N GLU A 298 20.11 29.66 -14.80
CA GLU A 298 21.56 29.50 -14.83
C GLU A 298 22.03 28.05 -14.87
N ASN A 299 21.18 27.12 -14.45
CA ASN A 299 21.50 25.68 -14.36
C ASN A 299 20.72 24.82 -15.35
N LEU A 300 19.85 25.38 -16.19
CA LEU A 300 19.19 24.65 -17.27
C LEU A 300 20.23 24.02 -18.22
N LYS A 301 19.92 22.84 -18.73
CA LYS A 301 20.77 22.07 -19.67
C LYS A 301 22.13 21.67 -19.08
N SER A 302 22.36 21.84 -17.79
CA SER A 302 23.57 21.36 -17.11
C SER A 302 23.51 19.85 -16.79
N GLY A 303 22.34 19.22 -16.96
CA GLY A 303 22.10 17.82 -16.66
C GLY A 303 21.82 17.53 -15.18
N ILE A 304 21.71 18.55 -14.32
CA ILE A 304 21.36 18.36 -12.90
C ILE A 304 19.86 18.18 -12.69
N PHE A 305 19.03 18.77 -13.56
CA PHE A 305 17.60 18.64 -13.51
C PHE A 305 17.12 17.44 -14.32
N SER A 306 15.93 16.94 -13.98
CA SER A 306 15.28 15.94 -14.82
C SER A 306 14.80 16.57 -16.13
N GLU A 307 14.81 15.79 -17.22
CA GLU A 307 14.33 16.28 -18.52
C GLU A 307 12.83 16.70 -18.48
N HIS A 308 12.03 16.03 -17.63
CA HIS A 308 10.64 16.43 -17.39
C HIS A 308 10.56 17.82 -16.75
N PHE A 309 11.40 18.08 -15.74
CA PHE A 309 11.43 19.37 -15.08
C PHE A 309 11.84 20.48 -16.04
N GLU A 310 12.88 20.27 -16.84
CA GLU A 310 13.34 21.28 -17.80
C GLU A 310 12.25 21.64 -18.82
N GLN A 311 11.49 20.64 -19.31
CA GLN A 311 10.37 20.90 -20.23
C GLN A 311 9.20 21.63 -19.53
N GLU A 312 8.91 21.30 -18.29
CA GLU A 312 7.82 21.91 -17.52
C GLU A 312 8.16 23.31 -17.03
N PHE A 313 9.43 23.61 -16.82
CA PHE A 313 9.87 24.88 -16.27
C PHE A 313 9.50 26.04 -17.19
N ASP A 314 9.68 25.90 -18.49
CA ASP A 314 9.29 26.94 -19.47
C ASP A 314 7.78 27.25 -19.37
N TYR A 315 6.96 26.24 -19.19
CA TYR A 315 5.51 26.44 -19.00
C TYR A 315 5.23 27.13 -17.66
N LEU A 316 5.81 26.66 -16.55
CA LEU A 316 5.57 27.21 -15.22
C LEU A 316 6.07 28.68 -15.12
N GLN A 317 7.21 28.98 -15.69
CA GLN A 317 7.79 30.32 -15.70
C GLN A 317 6.86 31.31 -16.41
N ASN A 318 6.41 30.96 -17.63
CA ASN A 318 5.63 31.87 -18.47
C ASN A 318 4.14 31.94 -18.11
N THR A 319 3.66 31.10 -17.19
CA THR A 319 2.25 31.08 -16.77
C THR A 319 2.10 31.35 -15.28
N ILE A 320 2.49 30.40 -14.46
CA ILE A 320 2.19 30.36 -13.02
C ILE A 320 3.07 31.34 -12.24
N LEU A 321 4.40 31.28 -12.45
CA LEU A 321 5.36 32.11 -11.72
C LEU A 321 5.29 33.57 -12.16
N LEU A 322 5.02 33.79 -13.45
CA LEU A 322 4.79 35.16 -13.96
C LEU A 322 3.54 35.76 -13.33
N ALA A 323 2.42 35.01 -13.24
CA ALA A 323 1.22 35.48 -12.56
C ALA A 323 1.49 35.82 -11.09
N ASP A 324 2.22 34.96 -10.37
CA ASP A 324 2.58 35.20 -8.97
C ASP A 324 3.46 36.46 -8.78
N SER A 325 4.33 36.78 -9.71
CA SER A 325 5.14 38.01 -9.66
C SER A 325 4.25 39.26 -9.74
N PHE A 326 3.22 39.28 -10.57
CA PHE A 326 2.27 40.39 -10.67
C PHE A 326 1.41 40.56 -9.42
N TYR A 327 0.99 39.46 -8.79
CA TYR A 327 0.22 39.54 -7.55
C TYR A 327 1.05 40.04 -6.38
N ASN A 328 2.29 39.56 -6.21
CA ASN A 328 3.18 40.00 -5.15
C ASN A 328 3.59 41.49 -5.31
N THR A 329 3.69 42.00 -6.54
CA THR A 329 4.00 43.41 -6.81
C THR A 329 2.84 44.35 -6.42
N LYS A 330 1.56 43.84 -6.52
CA LYS A 330 0.40 44.63 -6.10
C LYS A 330 0.21 44.70 -4.58
N GLU A 331 0.62 43.70 -3.82
CA GLU A 331 0.56 43.69 -2.36
C GLU A 331 1.67 44.59 -1.73
N LEU A 332 2.70 44.98 -2.49
CA LEU A 332 3.81 45.85 -2.05
C LEU A 332 3.61 47.33 -2.39
N GLN A 333 2.51 47.68 -3.05
CA GLN A 333 2.13 49.08 -3.26
C GLN A 333 1.14 49.49 -2.17
N PRO A 334 1.52 50.48 -1.29
CA PRO A 334 0.70 50.95 -0.19
C PRO A 334 -0.58 51.65 -0.66
#